data_ad4b55a8edd04e9468397563eb9184b0
#
_entry.id   ad4b55a8edd04e9468397563eb9184b0
#
_cell.length_a   1.000
_cell.length_b   1.000
_cell.length_c   1.000
_cell.angle_alpha   90.00
_cell.angle_beta   90.00
_cell.angle_gamma   90.00
#
_symmetry.space_group_name_H-M   'P 1'
#
loop_
_entity.id
_entity.type
_entity.pdbx_description
1 polymer ?
#
loop_
_entity_poly.entity_id
_entity_poly.type
_entity_poly.pdbx_seq_one_letter_code
_entity_poly.pdbx_strand_id
1 'polypeptide(L)'
;MTKETWKKWLSYLWPQTKHIESDVSGGLEVGWRDGKKVLDSGTVNYSYGGLQKVLSYGLEQIPLESVRSVLVLGMGGGSVIESLRTKFNYTYPIVAVEIDPVVIEIAEEEFGITAYNDLEVVCADAAEYLEETTEKFDLIIVDLFIGEQVPDRFYEKTFWQDIDKRTNNGGKVLFNAEVRETNTIGKNFLNSLPKTFSYKVLTGVMGGNTLVILNKNA
;
A
#
# COMPACT_ATOMS: atom_id res chain seq x y z
N MET A 1 -2.20 17.19 29.37
CA MET A 1 -2.03 17.19 27.90
C MET A 1 -0.71 16.49 27.59
N THR A 2 -0.71 15.45 26.80
CA THR A 2 0.51 14.73 26.41
C THR A 2 1.31 15.55 25.39
N LYS A 3 2.64 15.30 25.27
CA LYS A 3 3.51 15.95 24.26
C LYS A 3 2.95 15.82 22.83
N GLU A 4 2.28 14.71 22.53
CA GLU A 4 1.67 14.48 21.22
C GLU A 4 0.44 15.35 20.97
N THR A 5 -0.40 15.56 21.98
CA THR A 5 -1.57 16.44 21.85
C THR A 5 -1.13 17.88 21.52
N TRP A 6 -0.02 18.34 22.08
CA TRP A 6 0.54 19.67 21.83
C TRP A 6 1.10 19.80 20.41
N LYS A 7 1.85 18.78 19.93
CA LYS A 7 2.37 18.72 18.56
C LYS A 7 1.24 18.72 17.52
N LYS A 8 0.16 18.01 17.79
CA LYS A 8 -1.05 18.00 16.95
C LYS A 8 -1.66 19.39 16.80
N TRP A 9 -1.80 20.14 17.90
CA TRP A 9 -2.34 21.50 17.86
C TRP A 9 -1.39 22.48 17.18
N LEU A 10 -0.09 22.40 17.43
CA LEU A 10 0.92 23.24 16.78
C LEU A 10 1.03 22.98 15.29
N SER A 11 0.73 21.77 14.81
CA SER A 11 0.84 21.42 13.39
C SER A 11 -0.14 22.18 12.49
N TYR A 12 -1.20 22.75 13.04
CA TYR A 12 -2.08 23.67 12.31
C TYR A 12 -1.46 25.04 12.03
N LEU A 13 -0.40 25.40 12.81
CA LEU A 13 0.30 26.69 12.68
C LEU A 13 1.69 26.51 12.05
N TRP A 14 2.33 25.36 12.32
CA TRP A 14 3.68 25.06 11.85
C TRP A 14 3.88 23.55 11.74
N PRO A 15 4.22 23.00 10.54
CA PRO A 15 4.56 21.60 10.39
C PRO A 15 5.74 21.24 11.29
N GLN A 16 5.63 20.13 12.02
CA GLN A 16 6.71 19.58 12.84
C GLN A 16 7.16 18.27 12.22
N THR A 17 8.33 18.26 11.62
CA THR A 17 8.91 17.11 10.94
C THR A 17 10.17 16.62 11.62
N LYS A 18 10.39 15.31 11.60
CA LYS A 18 11.63 14.62 11.97
C LYS A 18 12.17 14.02 10.69
N HIS A 19 13.40 14.34 10.34
CA HIS A 19 14.08 13.72 9.19
C HIS A 19 14.79 12.46 9.65
N ILE A 20 14.66 11.41 8.85
CA ILE A 20 15.27 10.09 9.07
C ILE A 20 15.85 9.65 7.73
N GLU A 21 17.09 9.21 7.72
CA GLU A 21 17.74 8.67 6.53
C GLU A 21 17.55 7.16 6.45
N SER A 22 17.27 6.66 5.25
CA SER A 22 17.24 5.24 4.92
C SER A 22 18.13 4.95 3.73
N ASP A 23 18.84 3.84 3.76
CA ASP A 23 19.65 3.36 2.64
C ASP A 23 18.78 2.88 1.46
N VAL A 24 17.52 2.56 1.71
CA VAL A 24 16.55 2.05 0.70
C VAL A 24 15.68 3.18 0.15
N SER A 25 15.02 3.94 1.04
CA SER A 25 14.03 4.96 0.66
C SER A 25 14.61 6.37 0.59
N GLY A 26 15.89 6.56 0.99
CA GLY A 26 16.51 7.87 1.08
C GLY A 26 15.99 8.69 2.25
N GLY A 27 15.90 10.01 2.09
CA GLY A 27 15.43 10.91 3.14
C GLY A 27 13.92 10.77 3.37
N LEU A 28 13.56 10.41 4.61
CA LEU A 28 12.18 10.27 5.09
C LEU A 28 11.83 11.40 6.04
N GLU A 29 10.60 11.87 5.99
CA GLU A 29 10.07 12.90 6.88
C GLU A 29 8.83 12.38 7.61
N VAL A 30 8.95 12.28 8.95
CA VAL A 30 7.82 11.94 9.82
C VAL A 30 7.37 13.17 10.57
N GLY A 31 6.11 13.50 10.52
CA GLY A 31 5.65 14.66 11.25
C GLY A 31 4.14 14.83 11.29
N TRP A 32 3.74 15.93 11.90
CA TRP A 32 2.35 16.35 11.99
C TRP A 32 2.06 17.43 10.93
N ARG A 33 1.05 17.21 10.13
CA ARG A 33 0.53 18.15 9.15
C ARG A 33 -1.00 18.18 9.24
N ASP A 34 -1.57 19.38 9.45
CA ASP A 34 -3.02 19.57 9.58
C ASP A 34 -3.69 18.62 10.59
N GLY A 35 -3.04 18.43 11.73
CA GLY A 35 -3.54 17.58 12.81
C GLY A 35 -3.47 16.08 12.54
N LYS A 36 -2.78 15.65 11.48
CA LYS A 36 -2.53 14.25 11.12
C LYS A 36 -1.04 13.96 11.09
N LYS A 37 -0.66 12.78 11.55
CA LYS A 37 0.70 12.28 11.40
C LYS A 37 0.85 11.73 9.98
N VAL A 38 1.93 12.06 9.30
CA VAL A 38 2.25 11.67 7.93
C VAL A 38 3.68 11.17 7.84
N LEU A 39 3.91 10.30 6.87
CA LEU A 39 5.23 9.87 6.43
C LEU A 39 5.38 10.30 4.98
N ASP A 40 6.37 11.11 4.71
CA ASP A 40 6.70 11.59 3.37
C ASP A 40 8.14 11.17 3.01
N SER A 41 8.44 11.02 1.72
CA SER A 41 9.78 10.84 1.18
C SER A 41 10.08 12.02 0.26
N GLY A 42 10.83 13.00 0.76
CA GLY A 42 11.13 14.23 0.04
C GLY A 42 9.87 15.01 -0.33
N THR A 43 9.53 15.06 -1.62
CA THR A 43 8.35 15.76 -2.14
C THR A 43 7.10 14.89 -2.26
N VAL A 44 7.22 13.59 -1.96
CA VAL A 44 6.17 12.59 -2.20
C VAL A 44 5.53 12.11 -0.90
N ASN A 45 4.21 12.02 -0.86
CA ASN A 45 3.51 11.39 0.25
C ASN A 45 3.73 9.87 0.20
N TYR A 46 4.46 9.36 1.16
CA TYR A 46 4.84 7.95 1.25
C TYR A 46 3.76 7.11 1.95
N SER A 47 3.09 7.68 2.95
CA SER A 47 2.00 6.99 3.66
C SER A 47 1.12 7.99 4.37
N TYR A 48 -0.14 7.64 4.54
CA TYR A 48 -1.18 8.49 5.13
C TYR A 48 -1.62 9.67 4.22
N GLY A 49 -2.44 10.56 4.72
CA GLY A 49 -2.89 11.73 3.96
C GLY A 49 -3.62 11.39 2.66
N GLY A 50 -3.02 11.76 1.53
CA GLY A 50 -3.58 11.56 0.18
C GLY A 50 -3.63 10.09 -0.22
N LEU A 51 -2.55 9.37 -0.04
CA LEU A 51 -2.42 7.96 -0.40
C LEU A 51 -3.41 7.07 0.35
N GLN A 52 -3.59 7.30 1.67
CA GLN A 52 -4.60 6.58 2.45
C GLN A 52 -5.99 6.69 1.85
N LYS A 53 -6.35 7.88 1.33
CA LYS A 53 -7.65 8.10 0.69
C LYS A 53 -7.77 7.36 -0.64
N VAL A 54 -6.69 7.31 -1.42
CA VAL A 54 -6.63 6.60 -2.72
C VAL A 54 -6.91 5.12 -2.51
N LEU A 55 -6.15 4.46 -1.63
CA LEU A 55 -6.32 3.03 -1.33
C LEU A 55 -7.68 2.75 -0.67
N SER A 56 -8.13 3.62 0.24
CA SER A 56 -9.46 3.50 0.85
C SER A 56 -10.57 3.55 -0.20
N TYR A 57 -10.46 4.44 -1.20
CA TYR A 57 -11.42 4.50 -2.30
C TYR A 57 -11.42 3.21 -3.14
N GLY A 58 -10.24 2.63 -3.38
CA GLY A 58 -10.13 1.32 -4.04
C GLY A 58 -10.80 0.21 -3.24
N LEU A 59 -10.57 0.17 -1.93
CA LEU A 59 -11.16 -0.81 -1.03
C LEU A 59 -12.70 -0.70 -0.96
N GLU A 60 -13.27 0.50 -1.07
CA GLU A 60 -14.72 0.70 -1.16
C GLU A 60 -15.37 0.03 -2.39
N GLN A 61 -14.57 -0.28 -3.42
CA GLN A 61 -15.04 -0.99 -4.62
C GLN A 61 -14.97 -2.52 -4.49
N ILE A 62 -14.47 -3.02 -3.36
CA ILE A 62 -14.24 -4.45 -3.10
C ILE A 62 -15.14 -4.91 -1.97
N PRO A 63 -15.99 -5.94 -2.18
CA PRO A 63 -16.77 -6.53 -1.10
C PRO A 63 -15.85 -7.30 -0.14
N LEU A 64 -15.54 -6.68 1.00
CA LEU A 64 -14.62 -7.24 2.00
C LEU A 64 -15.26 -8.33 2.89
N GLU A 65 -16.57 -8.51 2.83
CA GLU A 65 -17.30 -9.46 3.66
C GLU A 65 -16.88 -10.92 3.39
N SER A 66 -16.39 -11.21 2.20
CA SER A 66 -15.89 -12.53 1.81
C SER A 66 -14.37 -12.70 1.95
N VAL A 67 -13.63 -11.64 2.26
CA VAL A 67 -12.17 -11.65 2.40
C VAL A 67 -11.79 -12.17 3.77
N ARG A 68 -10.94 -13.20 3.84
CA ARG A 68 -10.46 -13.84 5.08
C ARG A 68 -8.95 -13.71 5.27
N SER A 69 -8.23 -13.32 4.23
CA SER A 69 -6.77 -13.09 4.28
C SER A 69 -6.39 -11.96 3.34
N VAL A 70 -5.50 -11.09 3.79
CA VAL A 70 -4.99 -9.95 3.02
C VAL A 70 -3.47 -9.99 2.98
N LEU A 71 -2.91 -9.79 1.80
CA LEU A 71 -1.50 -9.47 1.60
C LEU A 71 -1.37 -8.02 1.17
N VAL A 72 -0.49 -7.28 1.82
CA VAL A 72 -0.11 -5.91 1.43
C VAL A 72 1.34 -5.94 0.96
N LEU A 73 1.57 -5.59 -0.29
CA LEU A 73 2.89 -5.41 -0.89
C LEU A 73 3.20 -3.92 -0.98
N GLY A 74 4.20 -3.48 -0.24
CA GLY A 74 4.47 -2.07 0.02
C GLY A 74 3.62 -1.55 1.19
N MET A 75 4.03 -1.89 2.42
CA MET A 75 3.30 -1.49 3.62
C MET A 75 3.39 0.02 3.88
N GLY A 76 4.55 0.60 3.59
CA GLY A 76 4.86 1.98 3.99
C GLY A 76 4.64 2.19 5.49
N GLY A 77 4.11 3.33 5.88
CA GLY A 77 3.76 3.61 7.29
C GLY A 77 2.52 2.86 7.81
N GLY A 78 1.92 1.97 7.03
CA GLY A 78 0.78 1.15 7.47
C GLY A 78 -0.60 1.80 7.30
N SER A 79 -0.74 2.85 6.50
CA SER A 79 -2.00 3.59 6.33
C SER A 79 -3.15 2.75 5.76
N VAL A 80 -2.85 1.78 4.89
CA VAL A 80 -3.87 0.86 4.35
C VAL A 80 -4.31 -0.15 5.42
N ILE A 81 -3.39 -0.59 6.28
CA ILE A 81 -3.68 -1.48 7.42
C ILE A 81 -4.60 -0.76 8.40
N GLU A 82 -4.28 0.49 8.77
CA GLU A 82 -5.15 1.32 9.60
C GLU A 82 -6.55 1.45 8.98
N SER A 83 -6.62 1.71 7.68
CA SER A 83 -7.91 1.82 6.97
C SER A 83 -8.71 0.52 7.03
N LEU A 84 -8.07 -0.62 6.78
CA LEU A 84 -8.71 -1.94 6.91
C LEU A 84 -9.27 -2.13 8.33
N ARG A 85 -8.47 -1.86 9.36
CA ARG A 85 -8.85 -2.07 10.76
C ARG A 85 -9.91 -1.09 11.27
N THR A 86 -9.76 0.20 10.98
CA THR A 86 -10.59 1.26 11.59
C THR A 86 -11.80 1.65 10.74
N LYS A 87 -11.63 1.77 9.43
CA LYS A 87 -12.70 2.20 8.54
C LYS A 87 -13.58 1.04 8.06
N PHE A 88 -12.93 -0.09 7.72
CA PHE A 88 -13.63 -1.25 7.17
C PHE A 88 -13.92 -2.34 8.21
N ASN A 89 -13.47 -2.16 9.46
CA ASN A 89 -13.64 -3.12 10.56
C ASN A 89 -13.18 -4.54 10.20
N TYR A 90 -12.11 -4.64 9.38
CA TYR A 90 -11.54 -5.90 8.97
C TYR A 90 -10.75 -6.53 10.12
N THR A 91 -11.10 -7.75 10.51
CA THR A 91 -10.56 -8.42 11.72
C THR A 91 -9.75 -9.68 11.42
N TYR A 92 -9.65 -10.10 10.16
CA TYR A 92 -8.91 -11.30 9.76
C TYR A 92 -7.42 -11.00 9.54
N PRO A 93 -6.58 -12.05 9.38
CA PRO A 93 -5.14 -11.89 9.20
C PRO A 93 -4.74 -10.99 8.05
N ILE A 94 -3.68 -10.20 8.28
CA ILE A 94 -3.00 -9.38 7.29
C ILE A 94 -1.52 -9.72 7.35
N VAL A 95 -0.93 -10.06 6.21
CA VAL A 95 0.51 -10.07 5.99
C VAL A 95 0.88 -8.79 5.25
N ALA A 96 1.88 -8.07 5.75
CA ALA A 96 2.35 -6.82 5.19
C ALA A 96 3.84 -6.90 4.90
N VAL A 97 4.22 -6.71 3.65
CA VAL A 97 5.60 -6.78 3.15
C VAL A 97 6.12 -5.37 2.90
N GLU A 98 7.28 -5.07 3.44
CA GLU A 98 7.99 -3.81 3.24
C GLU A 98 9.49 -4.10 3.09
N ILE A 99 10.12 -3.47 2.10
CA ILE A 99 11.53 -3.70 1.82
C ILE A 99 12.46 -2.91 2.75
N ASP A 100 11.98 -1.78 3.27
CA ASP A 100 12.79 -0.86 4.06
C ASP A 100 12.60 -1.09 5.56
N PRO A 101 13.61 -1.62 6.28
CA PRO A 101 13.52 -1.82 7.72
C PRO A 101 13.32 -0.51 8.50
N VAL A 102 13.82 0.63 7.99
CA VAL A 102 13.62 1.93 8.63
C VAL A 102 12.16 2.37 8.53
N VAL A 103 11.49 2.09 7.40
CA VAL A 103 10.05 2.35 7.24
C VAL A 103 9.23 1.48 8.18
N ILE A 104 9.62 0.22 8.38
CA ILE A 104 8.97 -0.68 9.34
C ILE A 104 9.09 -0.12 10.76
N GLU A 105 10.31 0.26 11.19
CA GLU A 105 10.54 0.87 12.50
C GLU A 105 9.69 2.13 12.71
N ILE A 106 9.63 3.01 11.70
CA ILE A 106 8.77 4.19 11.72
C ILE A 106 7.30 3.81 11.87
N ALA A 107 6.83 2.80 11.13
CA ALA A 107 5.44 2.35 11.21
C ALA A 107 5.08 1.83 12.61
N GLU A 108 6.00 1.12 13.25
CA GLU A 108 5.84 0.62 14.62
C GLU A 108 5.85 1.73 15.66
N GLU A 109 6.87 2.58 15.64
CA GLU A 109 7.08 3.61 16.67
C GLU A 109 6.13 4.81 16.54
N GLU A 110 5.91 5.25 15.29
CA GLU A 110 5.23 6.52 15.04
C GLU A 110 3.76 6.34 14.67
N PHE A 111 3.39 5.21 14.08
CA PHE A 111 2.03 4.94 13.63
C PHE A 111 1.34 3.80 14.39
N GLY A 112 2.09 3.11 15.26
CA GLY A 112 1.53 2.16 16.22
C GLY A 112 0.90 0.92 15.58
N ILE A 113 1.44 0.45 14.45
CA ILE A 113 0.91 -0.74 13.76
C ILE A 113 0.98 -2.01 14.62
N THR A 114 1.89 -2.05 15.60
CA THR A 114 2.02 -3.17 16.56
C THR A 114 0.79 -3.37 17.45
N ALA A 115 -0.10 -2.37 17.51
CA ALA A 115 -1.36 -2.50 18.26
C ALA A 115 -2.42 -3.34 17.53
N TYR A 116 -2.20 -3.64 16.25
CA TYR A 116 -3.15 -4.44 15.47
C TYR A 116 -2.89 -5.93 15.65
N ASN A 117 -3.89 -6.65 16.14
CA ASN A 117 -3.86 -8.11 16.21
C ASN A 117 -3.88 -8.72 14.81
N ASP A 118 -3.37 -9.94 14.69
CA ASP A 118 -3.35 -10.71 13.43
C ASP A 118 -2.72 -9.92 12.26
N LEU A 119 -1.67 -9.13 12.56
CA LEU A 119 -0.79 -8.47 11.61
C LEU A 119 0.59 -9.11 11.67
N GLU A 120 1.05 -9.63 10.56
CA GLU A 120 2.42 -10.07 10.33
C GLU A 120 3.14 -9.06 9.42
N VAL A 121 4.28 -8.54 9.88
CA VAL A 121 5.13 -7.65 9.09
C VAL A 121 6.37 -8.39 8.65
N VAL A 122 6.64 -8.42 7.35
CA VAL A 122 7.77 -9.11 6.74
C VAL A 122 8.68 -8.08 6.07
N CYS A 123 9.94 -8.03 6.51
CA CYS A 123 10.97 -7.22 5.85
C CYS A 123 11.55 -7.98 4.66
N ALA A 124 11.05 -7.71 3.46
CA ALA A 124 11.47 -8.40 2.24
C ALA A 124 11.14 -7.58 0.97
N ASP A 125 11.80 -7.90 -0.13
CA ASP A 125 11.36 -7.47 -1.46
C ASP A 125 10.03 -8.15 -1.83
N ALA A 126 9.10 -7.39 -2.39
CA ALA A 126 7.76 -7.89 -2.71
C ALA A 126 7.75 -9.03 -3.74
N ALA A 127 8.65 -8.98 -4.74
CA ALA A 127 8.75 -10.03 -5.75
C ALA A 127 9.37 -11.29 -5.16
N GLU A 128 10.44 -11.15 -4.36
CA GLU A 128 11.09 -12.28 -3.67
C GLU A 128 10.10 -12.95 -2.70
N TYR A 129 9.36 -12.17 -1.92
CA TYR A 129 8.33 -12.71 -1.05
C TYR A 129 7.28 -13.53 -1.80
N LEU A 130 6.78 -13.03 -2.95
CA LEU A 130 5.81 -13.76 -3.77
C LEU A 130 6.37 -15.07 -4.35
N GLU A 131 7.66 -15.12 -4.67
CA GLU A 131 8.31 -16.34 -5.16
C GLU A 131 8.42 -17.39 -4.05
N GLU A 132 8.83 -16.97 -2.84
CA GLU A 132 9.14 -17.87 -1.72
C GLU A 132 7.90 -18.35 -0.96
N THR A 133 6.90 -17.47 -0.76
CA THR A 133 5.69 -17.86 0.00
C THR A 133 4.88 -18.93 -0.73
N THR A 134 4.26 -19.82 0.03
CA THR A 134 3.28 -20.79 -0.49
C THR A 134 1.85 -20.38 -0.17
N GLU A 135 1.68 -19.33 0.61
CA GLU A 135 0.37 -18.85 1.04
C GLU A 135 -0.43 -18.25 -0.12
N LYS A 136 -1.74 -18.24 0.06
CA LYS A 136 -2.68 -17.62 -0.87
C LYS A 136 -3.62 -16.71 -0.12
N PHE A 137 -4.01 -15.64 -0.78
CA PHE A 137 -4.78 -14.56 -0.19
C PHE A 137 -6.07 -14.29 -0.96
N ASP A 138 -7.10 -13.87 -0.23
CA ASP A 138 -8.37 -13.46 -0.83
C ASP A 138 -8.30 -12.04 -1.38
N LEU A 139 -7.41 -11.21 -0.82
CA LEU A 139 -7.12 -9.88 -1.33
C LEU A 139 -5.62 -9.63 -1.29
N ILE A 140 -5.06 -9.20 -2.42
CA ILE A 140 -3.69 -8.69 -2.50
C ILE A 140 -3.76 -7.19 -2.84
N ILE A 141 -3.12 -6.36 -2.02
CA ILE A 141 -2.98 -4.92 -2.25
C ILE A 141 -1.55 -4.67 -2.70
N VAL A 142 -1.38 -4.07 -3.87
CA VAL A 142 -0.07 -3.76 -4.45
C VAL A 142 0.09 -2.24 -4.51
N ASP A 143 1.00 -1.71 -3.69
CA ASP A 143 1.29 -0.28 -3.55
C ASP A 143 2.80 -0.04 -3.51
N LEU A 144 3.47 -0.38 -4.61
CA LEU A 144 4.93 -0.45 -4.72
C LEU A 144 5.47 0.77 -5.48
N PHE A 145 5.75 1.85 -4.75
CA PHE A 145 6.31 3.08 -5.30
C PHE A 145 7.73 3.31 -4.81
N ILE A 146 8.58 3.85 -5.70
CA ILE A 146 9.84 4.50 -5.36
C ILE A 146 9.72 5.95 -5.85
N GLY A 147 9.66 6.91 -4.95
CA GLY A 147 9.26 8.26 -5.28
C GLY A 147 7.85 8.30 -5.88
N GLU A 148 7.69 8.90 -7.07
CA GLU A 148 6.39 9.02 -7.75
C GLU A 148 6.10 7.86 -8.72
N GLN A 149 6.98 6.89 -8.85
CA GLN A 149 6.90 5.87 -9.90
C GLN A 149 6.83 4.46 -9.32
N VAL A 150 6.04 3.63 -9.98
CA VAL A 150 6.08 2.18 -9.77
C VAL A 150 7.25 1.63 -10.62
N PRO A 151 8.22 0.93 -10.04
CA PRO A 151 9.33 0.34 -10.78
C PRO A 151 8.85 -0.62 -11.88
N ASP A 152 9.53 -0.58 -13.03
CA ASP A 152 9.15 -1.32 -14.24
C ASP A 152 8.98 -2.82 -14.01
N ARG A 153 9.78 -3.42 -13.12
CA ARG A 153 9.71 -4.85 -12.78
C ARG A 153 8.34 -5.28 -12.24
N PHE A 154 7.59 -4.37 -11.62
CA PHE A 154 6.24 -4.65 -11.12
C PHE A 154 5.15 -4.56 -12.20
N TYR A 155 5.53 -4.22 -13.42
CA TYR A 155 4.68 -4.35 -14.61
C TYR A 155 5.02 -5.59 -15.44
N GLU A 156 6.07 -6.34 -15.09
CA GLU A 156 6.49 -7.52 -15.82
C GLU A 156 5.51 -8.69 -15.65
N LYS A 157 5.43 -9.50 -16.70
CA LYS A 157 4.53 -10.66 -16.71
C LYS A 157 4.82 -11.66 -15.60
N THR A 158 6.09 -11.85 -15.25
CA THR A 158 6.53 -12.76 -14.18
C THR A 158 5.93 -12.38 -12.85
N PHE A 159 6.02 -11.12 -12.45
CA PHE A 159 5.42 -10.63 -11.21
C PHE A 159 3.91 -10.93 -11.15
N TRP A 160 3.18 -10.69 -12.23
CA TRP A 160 1.73 -10.93 -12.28
C TRP A 160 1.35 -12.41 -12.36
N GLN A 161 2.24 -13.27 -12.84
CA GLN A 161 2.08 -14.71 -12.72
C GLN A 161 2.22 -15.18 -11.26
N ASP A 162 3.10 -14.56 -10.48
CA ASP A 162 3.24 -14.87 -9.06
C ASP A 162 2.07 -14.29 -8.24
N ILE A 163 1.61 -13.09 -8.54
CA ILE A 163 0.34 -12.55 -8.00
C ILE A 163 -0.83 -13.54 -8.28
N ASP A 164 -0.94 -14.05 -9.50
CA ASP A 164 -1.97 -15.03 -9.85
C ASP A 164 -1.87 -16.31 -9.02
N LYS A 165 -0.68 -16.87 -8.87
CA LYS A 165 -0.45 -18.07 -8.04
C LYS A 165 -0.84 -17.85 -6.58
N ARG A 166 -0.62 -16.65 -6.04
CA ARG A 166 -0.86 -16.29 -4.62
C ARG A 166 -2.26 -15.73 -4.36
N THR A 167 -3.05 -15.49 -5.40
CA THR A 167 -4.46 -15.10 -5.26
C THR A 167 -5.35 -16.34 -5.23
N ASN A 168 -6.24 -16.45 -4.24
CA ASN A 168 -7.25 -17.50 -4.19
C ASN A 168 -8.22 -17.42 -5.38
N ASN A 169 -8.86 -18.53 -5.76
CA ASN A 169 -9.94 -18.51 -6.73
C ASN A 169 -11.09 -17.62 -6.20
N GLY A 170 -11.59 -16.73 -7.03
CA GLY A 170 -12.54 -15.69 -6.63
C GLY A 170 -11.92 -14.53 -5.82
N GLY A 171 -10.63 -14.60 -5.54
CA GLY A 171 -9.87 -13.54 -4.86
C GLY A 171 -9.70 -12.29 -5.71
N LYS A 172 -9.19 -11.24 -5.11
CA LYS A 172 -9.08 -9.91 -5.73
C LYS A 172 -7.70 -9.33 -5.56
N VAL A 173 -7.34 -8.43 -6.47
CA VAL A 173 -6.12 -7.62 -6.36
C VAL A 173 -6.48 -6.16 -6.52
N LEU A 174 -5.99 -5.32 -5.62
CA LEU A 174 -6.04 -3.85 -5.74
C LEU A 174 -4.63 -3.35 -6.02
N PHE A 175 -4.41 -2.83 -7.21
CA PHE A 175 -3.12 -2.28 -7.62
C PHE A 175 -3.20 -0.76 -7.76
N ASN A 176 -2.39 -0.04 -7.01
CA ASN A 176 -2.15 1.38 -7.20
C ASN A 176 -1.10 1.53 -8.30
N ALA A 177 -1.57 1.75 -9.51
CA ALA A 177 -0.74 1.76 -10.71
C ALA A 177 -0.51 3.17 -11.22
N GLU A 178 0.72 3.48 -11.58
CA GLU A 178 1.03 4.67 -12.36
C GLU A 178 0.69 4.43 -13.85
N VAL A 179 -0.60 4.49 -14.19
CA VAL A 179 -1.03 4.42 -15.60
C VAL A 179 -1.28 5.84 -16.09
N ARG A 180 -0.21 6.61 -16.30
CA ARG A 180 -0.29 7.90 -16.97
C ARG A 180 -0.50 7.68 -18.48
N GLU A 181 -1.20 8.59 -19.17
CA GLU A 181 -1.41 8.49 -20.63
C GLU A 181 -0.10 8.39 -21.43
N THR A 182 0.99 8.93 -20.89
CA THR A 182 2.33 8.92 -21.48
C THR A 182 3.12 7.65 -21.17
N ASN A 183 2.73 6.83 -20.18
CA ASN A 183 3.45 5.63 -19.81
C ASN A 183 3.04 4.44 -20.70
N THR A 184 3.89 4.11 -21.66
CA THR A 184 3.67 2.97 -22.58
C THR A 184 3.68 1.62 -21.85
N ILE A 185 4.47 1.49 -20.79
CA ILE A 185 4.58 0.26 -19.99
C ILE A 185 3.24 -0.02 -19.30
N GLY A 186 2.68 0.98 -18.62
CA GLY A 186 1.38 0.83 -17.95
C GLY A 186 0.23 0.47 -18.88
N LYS A 187 0.24 0.97 -20.14
CA LYS A 187 -0.78 0.58 -21.15
C LYS A 187 -0.60 -0.86 -21.63
N ASN A 188 0.64 -1.29 -21.86
CA ASN A 188 0.94 -2.65 -22.33
C ASN A 188 0.73 -3.69 -21.22
N PHE A 189 0.91 -3.29 -19.97
CA PHE A 189 0.71 -4.11 -18.78
C PHE A 189 -0.69 -4.76 -18.75
N LEU A 190 -1.74 -3.99 -18.96
CA LEU A 190 -3.12 -4.51 -18.92
C LEU A 190 -3.35 -5.66 -19.92
N ASN A 191 -2.65 -5.62 -21.05
CA ASN A 191 -2.70 -6.69 -22.07
C ASN A 191 -1.85 -7.91 -21.69
N SER A 192 -0.90 -7.76 -20.77
CA SER A 192 -0.01 -8.83 -20.31
C SER A 192 -0.52 -9.57 -19.08
N LEU A 193 -1.60 -9.09 -18.46
CA LEU A 193 -2.20 -9.72 -17.29
C LEU A 193 -2.60 -11.18 -17.58
N PRO A 194 -2.46 -12.08 -16.60
CA PRO A 194 -2.96 -13.44 -16.71
C PRO A 194 -4.45 -13.48 -17.09
N LYS A 195 -4.83 -14.38 -18.00
CA LYS A 195 -6.21 -14.53 -18.46
C LYS A 195 -7.19 -15.01 -17.39
N THR A 196 -6.67 -15.44 -16.26
CA THR A 196 -7.42 -15.79 -15.06
C THR A 196 -8.08 -14.59 -14.39
N PHE A 197 -7.61 -13.36 -14.69
CA PHE A 197 -8.17 -12.13 -14.15
C PHE A 197 -9.07 -11.41 -15.14
N SER A 198 -10.22 -10.97 -14.67
CA SER A 198 -10.92 -9.81 -15.20
C SER A 198 -10.52 -8.56 -14.43
N TYR A 199 -10.57 -7.38 -15.05
CA TYR A 199 -10.13 -6.15 -14.37
C TYR A 199 -11.02 -4.94 -14.66
N LYS A 200 -10.97 -3.98 -13.75
CA LYS A 200 -11.57 -2.64 -13.85
C LYS A 200 -10.49 -1.60 -13.56
N VAL A 201 -10.38 -0.58 -14.40
CA VAL A 201 -9.46 0.55 -14.21
C VAL A 201 -10.24 1.76 -13.72
N LEU A 202 -9.76 2.39 -12.67
CA LEU A 202 -10.27 3.62 -12.08
C LEU A 202 -9.21 4.71 -12.25
N THR A 203 -9.46 5.66 -13.15
CA THR A 203 -8.52 6.75 -13.44
C THR A 203 -8.93 8.05 -12.73
N GLY A 204 -7.94 8.93 -12.48
CA GLY A 204 -8.20 10.25 -11.89
C GLY A 204 -8.60 10.19 -10.41
N VAL A 205 -8.28 9.11 -9.72
CA VAL A 205 -8.60 8.95 -8.29
C VAL A 205 -7.81 9.96 -7.47
N MET A 206 -8.53 10.76 -6.68
CA MET A 206 -7.94 11.76 -5.76
C MET A 206 -6.86 12.66 -6.42
N GLY A 207 -7.09 13.10 -7.65
CA GLY A 207 -6.24 14.08 -8.32
C GLY A 207 -5.19 13.50 -9.27
N GLY A 208 -5.20 12.20 -9.57
CA GLY A 208 -4.32 11.66 -10.61
C GLY A 208 -3.94 10.20 -10.50
N ASN A 209 -4.20 9.55 -9.37
CA ASN A 209 -3.87 8.14 -9.21
C ASN A 209 -4.75 7.26 -10.12
N THR A 210 -4.19 6.15 -10.53
CA THR A 210 -4.90 5.10 -11.25
C THR A 210 -4.91 3.83 -10.42
N LEU A 211 -6.09 3.30 -10.17
CA LEU A 211 -6.25 2.01 -9.50
C LEU A 211 -6.72 0.96 -10.50
N VAL A 212 -6.14 -0.23 -10.40
CA VAL A 212 -6.59 -1.41 -11.15
C VAL A 212 -7.11 -2.43 -10.14
N ILE A 213 -8.38 -2.79 -10.28
CA ILE A 213 -9.01 -3.85 -9.47
C ILE A 213 -9.12 -5.07 -10.36
N LEU A 214 -8.48 -6.16 -9.93
CA LEU A 214 -8.54 -7.44 -10.63
C LEU A 214 -9.40 -8.41 -9.82
N ASN A 215 -10.17 -9.23 -10.54
CA ASN A 215 -10.94 -10.32 -9.95
C ASN A 215 -10.49 -11.62 -10.59
N LYS A 216 -10.00 -12.55 -9.79
CA LYS A 216 -9.61 -13.87 -10.26
C LYS A 216 -10.86 -14.71 -10.49
N ASN A 217 -10.94 -15.32 -11.65
CA ASN A 217 -12.04 -16.26 -11.97
C ASN A 217 -12.02 -17.44 -10.98
N ALA A 218 -13.21 -17.97 -10.69
CA ALA A 218 -13.39 -19.13 -9.82
C ALA A 218 -12.85 -20.41 -10.46
#